data_aaa1760ea03e7781a1a9f0bbe3ebd568
#
_entry.id   aaa1760ea03e7781a1a9f0bbe3ebd568
#
_cell.length_a   1.000
_cell.length_b   1.000
_cell.length_c   1.000
_cell.angle_alpha   90.00
_cell.angle_beta   90.00
_cell.angle_gamma   90.00
#
_symmetry.space_group_name_H-M   'P 1'
#
loop_
_entity.id
_entity.type
_entity.pdbx_description
1 polymer ?
#
loop_
_entity_poly.entity_id
_entity_poly.type
_entity_poly.pdbx_seq_one_letter_code
_entity_poly.pdbx_strand_id
1 'polypeptide(L)'
;MQRRHLLQAASAAIAAPHLAFAQGYPAKPIRYIVPVAAGGGNDMIARVVAERWGRLLGQSFVVDNQSGGGGVVACQTTARAAPDGYTLMQGYVATHGTTPATRRVSYDAIKDFTPIGMIGATPNVLAVNAEVPAKNVKEFIDYVKRSPGKVSYGSAGAGSLTHLTMELFKQETGAFMLHIPYRGIAPAINDLLGGQTQAMFPGLAAALPHLRSGRMRALAVTGKQRSAQLKDVPTMEEIGFKGFDAMQWYGSVGPAGLPADIVARLNETQVAVLKAPDLAEKLSAEAVEPWPMTPEQFGQYIGAEIARWTALAKARNIRLDE
;
A
#
# COMPACT_ATOMS: atom_id res chain seq x y z
N MET A 1 20.44 62.45 -43.00
CA MET A 1 19.17 61.75 -42.62
C MET A 1 19.27 60.19 -42.48
N GLN A 2 20.44 59.59 -42.55
CA GLN A 2 20.59 58.11 -42.56
C GLN A 2 20.96 57.44 -41.19
N ARG A 3 21.33 58.20 -40.16
CA ARG A 3 21.73 57.65 -38.87
C ARG A 3 20.56 57.41 -37.90
N ARG A 4 19.39 58.02 -38.13
CA ARG A 4 18.19 57.84 -37.25
C ARG A 4 17.39 56.58 -37.53
N HIS A 5 17.45 56.05 -38.76
CA HIS A 5 16.73 54.83 -39.14
C HIS A 5 17.45 53.54 -38.72
N LEU A 6 18.78 53.59 -38.48
CA LEU A 6 19.53 52.42 -37.99
C LEU A 6 19.34 52.16 -36.50
N LEU A 7 19.01 53.15 -35.70
CA LEU A 7 18.72 52.99 -34.28
C LEU A 7 17.29 52.49 -34.01
N GLN A 8 16.35 52.71 -34.93
CA GLN A 8 14.98 52.18 -34.79
C GLN A 8 14.85 50.71 -35.22
N ALA A 9 15.73 50.20 -36.06
CA ALA A 9 15.76 48.79 -36.46
C ALA A 9 16.41 47.88 -35.42
N ALA A 10 17.28 48.41 -34.55
CA ALA A 10 17.92 47.64 -33.48
C ALA A 10 17.02 47.40 -32.25
N SER A 11 15.98 48.24 -32.05
CA SER A 11 15.06 48.11 -30.92
C SER A 11 13.93 47.11 -31.15
N ALA A 12 13.67 46.69 -32.38
CA ALA A 12 12.63 45.73 -32.74
C ALA A 12 13.05 44.25 -32.58
N ALA A 13 14.35 43.99 -32.47
CA ALA A 13 14.90 42.63 -32.38
C ALA A 13 14.89 42.03 -30.95
N ILE A 14 14.53 42.80 -29.91
CA ILE A 14 14.58 42.36 -28.50
C ILE A 14 13.21 41.86 -27.99
N ALA A 15 12.15 42.01 -28.75
CA ALA A 15 10.79 41.61 -28.38
C ALA A 15 10.29 40.38 -29.13
N ALA A 16 11.17 39.43 -29.47
CA ALA A 16 10.70 38.09 -29.83
C ALA A 16 10.25 37.41 -28.53
N PRO A 17 8.96 37.09 -28.34
CA PRO A 17 8.59 36.25 -27.27
C PRO A 17 9.37 34.96 -27.44
N HIS A 18 10.20 34.59 -26.46
CA HIS A 18 10.67 33.23 -26.36
C HIS A 18 9.40 32.38 -26.23
N LEU A 19 8.94 31.81 -27.35
CA LEU A 19 8.09 30.65 -27.35
C LEU A 19 8.93 29.58 -26.64
N ALA A 20 8.91 29.63 -25.31
CA ALA A 20 9.26 28.50 -24.52
C ALA A 20 8.28 27.42 -24.99
N PHE A 21 8.74 26.56 -25.89
CA PHE A 21 8.07 25.30 -26.14
C PHE A 21 7.89 24.72 -24.75
N ALA A 22 6.66 24.75 -24.24
CA ALA A 22 6.30 24.05 -23.02
C ALA A 22 6.70 22.60 -23.30
N GLN A 23 7.91 22.23 -22.83
CA GLN A 23 8.34 20.83 -22.91
C GLN A 23 7.26 20.06 -22.19
N GLY A 24 6.53 19.22 -22.98
CA GLY A 24 5.42 18.46 -22.43
C GLY A 24 5.87 17.68 -21.20
N TYR A 25 5.10 17.72 -20.13
CA TYR A 25 5.38 16.92 -18.93
C TYR A 25 5.34 15.41 -19.28
N PRO A 26 6.31 14.61 -18.80
CA PRO A 26 7.54 14.98 -18.10
C PRO A 26 8.71 15.31 -19.05
N ALA A 27 9.53 16.33 -18.71
CA ALA A 27 10.72 16.73 -19.47
C ALA A 27 12.04 16.28 -18.83
N LYS A 28 12.01 15.73 -17.61
CA LYS A 28 13.15 15.25 -16.83
C LYS A 28 12.74 14.01 -16.00
N PRO A 29 13.70 13.26 -15.43
CA PRO A 29 13.42 12.10 -14.60
C PRO A 29 12.51 12.44 -13.41
N ILE A 30 11.63 11.50 -13.06
CA ILE A 30 10.70 11.59 -11.93
C ILE A 30 11.27 10.78 -10.76
N ARG A 31 11.35 11.40 -9.58
CA ARG A 31 11.71 10.73 -8.34
C ARG A 31 10.50 10.00 -7.80
N TYR A 32 10.61 8.70 -7.60
CA TYR A 32 9.55 7.86 -7.04
C TYR A 32 9.95 7.33 -5.66
N ILE A 33 9.46 7.98 -4.63
CA ILE A 33 9.77 7.66 -3.23
C ILE A 33 9.05 6.38 -2.82
N VAL A 34 9.80 5.44 -2.22
CA VAL A 34 9.29 4.17 -1.70
C VAL A 34 9.49 4.14 -0.19
N PRO A 35 8.42 4.03 0.61
CA PRO A 35 8.46 4.24 2.07
C PRO A 35 9.01 3.07 2.88
N VAL A 36 9.75 2.18 2.25
CA VAL A 36 10.35 0.98 2.87
C VAL A 36 11.78 0.77 2.40
N ALA A 37 12.52 -0.05 3.11
CA ALA A 37 13.85 -0.48 2.68
C ALA A 37 13.79 -1.26 1.36
N ALA A 38 14.86 -1.18 0.58
CA ALA A 38 14.99 -1.91 -0.67
C ALA A 38 14.97 -3.42 -0.46
N GLY A 39 14.48 -4.17 -1.46
CA GLY A 39 14.52 -5.64 -1.54
C GLY A 39 13.28 -6.35 -1.00
N GLY A 40 12.30 -5.66 -0.43
CA GLY A 40 11.01 -6.26 -0.05
C GLY A 40 9.97 -6.21 -1.17
N GLY A 41 8.85 -6.94 -1.01
CA GLY A 41 7.77 -6.99 -2.01
C GLY A 41 7.22 -5.61 -2.40
N ASN A 42 7.09 -4.70 -1.43
CA ASN A 42 6.68 -3.32 -1.68
C ASN A 42 7.67 -2.56 -2.61
N ASP A 43 8.98 -2.71 -2.40
CA ASP A 43 10.01 -2.13 -3.26
C ASP A 43 10.00 -2.76 -4.66
N MET A 44 9.82 -4.07 -4.74
CA MET A 44 9.73 -4.78 -6.01
C MET A 44 8.52 -4.31 -6.84
N ILE A 45 7.34 -4.17 -6.22
CA ILE A 45 6.14 -3.63 -6.87
C ILE A 45 6.42 -2.23 -7.42
N ALA A 46 7.04 -1.35 -6.59
CA ALA A 46 7.39 0.00 -7.00
C ALA A 46 8.30 0.02 -8.23
N ARG A 47 9.36 -0.80 -8.24
CA ARG A 47 10.33 -0.87 -9.36
C ARG A 47 9.71 -1.38 -10.63
N VAL A 48 8.92 -2.45 -10.53
CA VAL A 48 8.27 -3.06 -11.71
C VAL A 48 7.26 -2.09 -12.34
N VAL A 49 6.51 -1.33 -11.53
CA VAL A 49 5.59 -0.30 -12.02
C VAL A 49 6.36 0.91 -12.57
N ALA A 50 7.35 1.43 -11.82
CA ALA A 50 8.15 2.61 -12.18
C ALA A 50 8.88 2.44 -13.53
N GLU A 51 9.46 1.25 -13.77
CA GLU A 51 10.15 0.94 -15.03
C GLU A 51 9.23 1.09 -16.25
N ARG A 52 8.03 0.52 -16.17
CA ARG A 52 7.07 0.56 -17.28
C ARG A 52 6.42 1.92 -17.43
N TRP A 53 6.13 2.55 -16.31
CA TRP A 53 5.56 3.89 -16.27
C TRP A 53 6.51 4.90 -16.94
N GLY A 54 7.81 4.80 -16.62
CA GLY A 54 8.84 5.59 -17.26
C GLY A 54 8.96 5.38 -18.77
N ARG A 55 8.84 4.11 -19.23
CA ARG A 55 8.86 3.81 -20.68
C ARG A 55 7.71 4.49 -21.41
N LEU A 56 6.48 4.47 -20.87
CA LEU A 56 5.32 5.09 -21.49
C LEU A 56 5.38 6.62 -21.48
N LEU A 57 5.97 7.20 -20.43
CA LEU A 57 6.11 8.66 -20.31
C LEU A 57 7.36 9.22 -20.99
N GLY A 58 8.28 8.35 -21.47
CA GLY A 58 9.52 8.76 -22.11
C GLY A 58 10.56 9.35 -21.16
N GLN A 59 10.39 9.19 -19.84
CA GLN A 59 11.30 9.66 -18.80
C GLN A 59 11.48 8.60 -17.71
N SER A 60 12.68 8.48 -17.17
CA SER A 60 12.94 7.48 -16.12
C SER A 60 12.28 7.85 -14.79
N PHE A 61 11.75 6.83 -14.09
CA PHE A 61 11.39 6.93 -12.69
C PHE A 61 12.56 6.44 -11.84
N VAL A 62 13.11 7.32 -11.02
CA VAL A 62 14.23 7.01 -10.12
C VAL A 62 13.64 6.58 -8.77
N VAL A 63 13.69 5.30 -8.48
CA VAL A 63 13.20 4.75 -7.21
C VAL A 63 14.15 5.15 -6.08
N ASP A 64 13.59 5.82 -5.06
CA ASP A 64 14.29 6.31 -3.87
C ASP A 64 13.66 5.72 -2.60
N ASN A 65 14.35 4.77 -1.98
CA ASN A 65 13.87 4.11 -0.78
C ASN A 65 14.14 4.97 0.47
N GLN A 66 13.05 5.43 1.11
CA GLN A 66 13.09 6.23 2.33
C GLN A 66 12.35 5.51 3.46
N SER A 67 13.01 4.56 4.07
CA SER A 67 12.47 3.84 5.24
C SER A 67 12.61 4.68 6.51
N GLY A 68 11.75 4.39 7.50
CA GLY A 68 11.79 5.01 8.83
C GLY A 68 10.43 5.42 9.34
N GLY A 69 10.20 5.27 10.65
CA GLY A 69 8.95 5.64 11.31
C GLY A 69 7.68 4.99 10.74
N GLY A 70 7.77 3.80 10.12
CA GLY A 70 6.63 3.21 9.43
C GLY A 70 6.23 3.92 8.14
N GLY A 71 7.18 4.60 7.48
CA GLY A 71 6.98 5.37 6.25
C GLY A 71 6.74 6.87 6.48
N VAL A 72 6.77 7.34 7.71
CA VAL A 72 6.58 8.77 8.04
C VAL A 72 7.61 9.66 7.37
N VAL A 73 8.88 9.22 7.29
CA VAL A 73 9.96 9.99 6.62
C VAL A 73 9.63 10.22 5.15
N ALA A 74 9.22 9.18 4.43
CA ALA A 74 8.82 9.28 3.02
C ALA A 74 7.62 10.21 2.82
N CYS A 75 6.60 10.10 3.70
CA CYS A 75 5.43 10.98 3.66
C CYS A 75 5.82 12.45 3.85
N GLN A 76 6.68 12.77 4.84
CA GLN A 76 7.15 14.14 5.08
C GLN A 76 7.93 14.70 3.89
N THR A 77 8.80 13.88 3.29
CA THR A 77 9.58 14.29 2.11
C THR A 77 8.66 14.61 0.94
N THR A 78 7.67 13.74 0.69
CA THR A 78 6.72 13.94 -0.41
C THR A 78 5.80 15.12 -0.18
N ALA A 79 5.23 15.26 1.02
CA ALA A 79 4.32 16.36 1.36
C ALA A 79 4.97 17.75 1.24
N ARG A 80 6.30 17.85 1.40
CA ARG A 80 7.06 19.11 1.27
C ARG A 80 7.63 19.34 -0.12
N ALA A 81 7.49 18.40 -1.04
CA ALA A 81 7.99 18.55 -2.40
C ALA A 81 7.18 19.57 -3.19
N ALA A 82 7.78 20.12 -4.25
CA ALA A 82 7.05 20.99 -5.18
C ALA A 82 5.95 20.21 -5.90
N PRO A 83 4.75 20.79 -6.07
CA PRO A 83 3.63 20.12 -6.75
C PRO A 83 3.77 20.20 -8.28
N ASP A 84 4.92 19.81 -8.80
CA ASP A 84 5.29 19.88 -10.24
C ASP A 84 5.27 18.51 -10.95
N GLY A 85 4.91 17.44 -10.22
CA GLY A 85 4.85 16.08 -10.74
C GLY A 85 6.20 15.34 -10.79
N TYR A 86 7.31 15.95 -10.39
CA TYR A 86 8.64 15.32 -10.44
C TYR A 86 9.07 14.63 -9.15
N THR A 87 8.29 14.76 -8.10
CA THR A 87 8.42 13.93 -6.87
C THR A 87 7.08 13.28 -6.58
N LEU A 88 7.06 11.97 -6.70
CA LEU A 88 5.89 11.13 -6.43
C LEU A 88 6.26 10.09 -5.36
N MET A 89 5.28 9.44 -4.78
CA MET A 89 5.49 8.43 -3.75
C MET A 89 4.57 7.22 -3.98
N GLN A 90 5.08 6.04 -3.71
CA GLN A 90 4.24 4.88 -3.50
C GLN A 90 3.57 4.98 -2.13
N GLY A 91 2.28 5.37 -2.13
CA GLY A 91 1.42 5.24 -0.97
C GLY A 91 0.99 3.77 -0.79
N TYR A 92 0.81 3.35 0.45
CA TYR A 92 0.32 2.00 0.75
C TYR A 92 -0.46 2.00 2.06
N VAL A 93 -1.08 0.88 2.40
CA VAL A 93 -1.98 0.73 3.55
C VAL A 93 -1.39 1.25 4.86
N ALA A 94 -0.08 1.13 5.10
CA ALA A 94 0.50 1.68 6.32
C ALA A 94 0.54 3.21 6.30
N THR A 95 1.10 3.83 5.27
CA THR A 95 1.28 5.29 5.22
C THR A 95 -0.02 6.07 5.07
N HIS A 96 -1.01 5.52 4.36
CA HIS A 96 -2.28 6.20 4.06
C HIS A 96 -3.50 5.44 4.59
N GLY A 97 -3.32 4.62 5.61
CA GLY A 97 -4.40 3.87 6.26
C GLY A 97 -4.12 3.63 7.73
N THR A 98 -3.30 2.62 8.07
CA THR A 98 -3.18 2.15 9.45
C THR A 98 -2.32 3.04 10.35
N THR A 99 -1.24 3.63 9.86
CA THR A 99 -0.36 4.50 10.67
C THR A 99 -1.08 5.78 11.11
N PRO A 100 -1.73 6.57 10.23
CA PRO A 100 -2.49 7.74 10.67
C PRO A 100 -3.71 7.40 11.53
N ALA A 101 -4.23 6.17 11.42
CA ALA A 101 -5.34 5.71 12.25
C ALA A 101 -4.94 5.32 13.68
N THR A 102 -3.68 4.92 13.91
CA THR A 102 -3.23 4.33 15.17
C THR A 102 -2.26 5.20 15.96
N ARG A 103 -1.66 6.21 15.34
CA ARG A 103 -0.69 7.11 15.99
C ARG A 103 -0.76 8.53 15.46
N ARG A 104 -0.22 9.48 16.22
CA ARG A 104 0.00 10.83 15.70
C ARG A 104 1.13 10.80 14.68
N VAL A 105 0.90 11.40 13.53
CA VAL A 105 1.89 11.57 12.47
C VAL A 105 2.03 13.05 12.14
N SER A 106 3.15 13.43 11.55
CA SER A 106 3.47 14.80 11.17
C SER A 106 3.00 15.19 9.77
N TYR A 107 2.05 14.44 9.23
CA TYR A 107 1.40 14.70 7.94
C TYR A 107 -0.09 14.37 8.02
N ASP A 108 -0.88 15.00 7.17
CA ASP A 108 -2.27 14.64 6.92
C ASP A 108 -2.34 13.78 5.66
N ALA A 109 -2.67 12.50 5.80
CA ALA A 109 -2.67 11.53 4.69
C ALA A 109 -3.68 11.83 3.58
N ILE A 110 -4.58 12.81 3.79
CA ILE A 110 -5.57 13.26 2.80
C ILE A 110 -5.18 14.62 2.26
N LYS A 111 -4.90 15.61 3.14
CA LYS A 111 -4.73 17.01 2.73
C LYS A 111 -3.36 17.32 2.15
N ASP A 112 -2.31 16.61 2.59
CA ASP A 112 -0.94 16.86 2.16
C ASP A 112 -0.57 16.11 0.87
N PHE A 113 -1.51 15.34 0.30
CA PHE A 113 -1.25 14.51 -0.88
C PHE A 113 -2.34 14.67 -1.95
N THR A 114 -1.92 14.55 -3.19
CA THR A 114 -2.79 14.39 -4.36
C THR A 114 -2.79 12.91 -4.76
N PRO A 115 -3.93 12.20 -4.70
CA PRO A 115 -4.05 10.83 -5.20
C PRO A 115 -3.82 10.79 -6.70
N ILE A 116 -3.07 9.80 -7.19
CA ILE A 116 -2.85 9.57 -8.62
C ILE A 116 -3.65 8.34 -9.06
N GLY A 117 -3.51 7.21 -8.33
CA GLY A 117 -4.28 6.02 -8.62
C GLY A 117 -3.82 4.81 -7.81
N MET A 118 -4.71 3.84 -7.67
CA MET A 118 -4.40 2.54 -7.08
C MET A 118 -3.56 1.72 -8.07
N ILE A 119 -2.55 1.02 -7.58
CA ILE A 119 -1.74 0.06 -8.33
C ILE A 119 -2.38 -1.32 -8.25
N GLY A 120 -2.64 -1.78 -7.05
CA GLY A 120 -3.19 -3.10 -6.81
C GLY A 120 -3.19 -3.45 -5.33
N ALA A 121 -3.70 -4.63 -5.02
CA ALA A 121 -3.81 -5.11 -3.66
C ALA A 121 -3.56 -6.62 -3.57
N THR A 122 -3.16 -7.07 -2.39
CA THR A 122 -3.06 -8.49 -2.03
C THR A 122 -3.84 -8.74 -0.75
N PRO A 123 -4.60 -9.85 -0.64
CA PRO A 123 -5.30 -10.16 0.60
C PRO A 123 -4.32 -10.55 1.70
N ASN A 124 -4.75 -10.38 2.94
CA ASN A 124 -4.17 -11.09 4.06
C ASN A 124 -4.82 -12.48 4.17
N VAL A 125 -4.13 -13.42 4.78
CA VAL A 125 -4.64 -14.76 5.00
C VAL A 125 -4.68 -15.07 6.50
N LEU A 126 -5.80 -15.55 7.02
CA LEU A 126 -5.83 -16.16 8.35
C LEU A 126 -5.05 -17.46 8.27
N ALA A 127 -3.81 -17.39 8.74
CA ALA A 127 -2.90 -18.52 8.79
C ALA A 127 -2.72 -19.00 10.23
N VAL A 128 -2.71 -20.31 10.41
CA VAL A 128 -2.41 -20.95 11.69
C VAL A 128 -1.19 -21.86 11.55
N ASN A 129 -0.49 -22.09 12.67
CA ASN A 129 0.55 -23.13 12.72
C ASN A 129 -0.06 -24.48 12.34
N ALA A 130 0.68 -25.31 11.62
CA ALA A 130 0.18 -26.60 11.10
C ALA A 130 -0.33 -27.55 12.19
N GLU A 131 0.18 -27.44 13.42
CA GLU A 131 -0.21 -28.28 14.58
C GLU A 131 -1.50 -27.82 15.25
N VAL A 132 -1.99 -26.60 14.94
CA VAL A 132 -3.28 -26.13 15.48
C VAL A 132 -4.39 -27.06 14.98
N PRO A 133 -5.21 -27.65 15.87
CA PRO A 133 -6.22 -28.63 15.50
C PRO A 133 -7.49 -27.95 14.94
N ALA A 134 -7.34 -27.14 13.90
CA ALA A 134 -8.42 -26.43 13.22
C ALA A 134 -8.19 -26.48 11.70
N LYS A 135 -9.18 -26.91 10.94
CA LYS A 135 -9.14 -27.02 9.48
C LYS A 135 -9.93 -25.92 8.78
N ASN A 136 -10.72 -25.16 9.52
CA ASN A 136 -11.52 -24.02 9.04
C ASN A 136 -11.67 -22.97 10.14
N VAL A 137 -12.22 -21.81 9.76
CA VAL A 137 -12.36 -20.67 10.69
C VAL A 137 -13.26 -21.01 11.86
N LYS A 138 -14.34 -21.75 11.68
CA LYS A 138 -15.24 -22.13 12.76
C LYS A 138 -14.51 -22.99 13.81
N GLU A 139 -13.79 -24.02 13.38
CA GLU A 139 -13.00 -24.87 14.26
C GLU A 139 -11.91 -24.07 14.99
N PHE A 140 -11.31 -23.09 14.32
CA PHE A 140 -10.32 -22.21 14.95
C PHE A 140 -10.95 -21.33 16.05
N ILE A 141 -12.11 -20.73 15.78
CA ILE A 141 -12.85 -19.97 16.80
C ILE A 141 -13.19 -20.85 18.00
N ASP A 142 -13.69 -22.06 17.76
CA ASP A 142 -14.03 -23.02 18.81
C ASP A 142 -12.78 -23.42 19.62
N TYR A 143 -11.64 -23.64 18.95
CA TYR A 143 -10.35 -23.92 19.59
C TYR A 143 -9.91 -22.77 20.50
N VAL A 144 -9.96 -21.53 20.02
CA VAL A 144 -9.60 -20.34 20.81
C VAL A 144 -10.51 -20.19 22.03
N LYS A 145 -11.83 -20.34 21.86
CA LYS A 145 -12.80 -20.21 22.95
C LYS A 145 -12.67 -21.29 24.03
N ARG A 146 -12.24 -22.50 23.66
CA ARG A 146 -11.95 -23.57 24.61
C ARG A 146 -10.59 -23.46 25.31
N SER A 147 -9.74 -22.55 24.84
CA SER A 147 -8.38 -22.38 25.35
C SER A 147 -8.10 -20.92 25.79
N PRO A 148 -8.89 -20.36 26.71
CA PRO A 148 -8.78 -18.96 27.11
C PRO A 148 -7.38 -18.63 27.63
N GLY A 149 -6.77 -17.55 27.08
CA GLY A 149 -5.44 -17.09 27.48
C GLY A 149 -4.25 -17.97 27.00
N LYS A 150 -4.50 -19.09 26.30
CA LYS A 150 -3.45 -20.00 25.80
C LYS A 150 -3.12 -19.82 24.33
N VAL A 151 -3.96 -19.09 23.59
CA VAL A 151 -3.76 -18.84 22.16
C VAL A 151 -3.20 -17.44 21.98
N SER A 152 -2.09 -17.34 21.28
CA SER A 152 -1.46 -16.08 20.90
C SER A 152 -1.42 -15.90 19.39
N TYR A 153 -1.29 -14.66 18.96
CA TYR A 153 -1.10 -14.32 17.55
C TYR A 153 0.05 -13.34 17.34
N GLY A 154 0.79 -13.55 16.27
CA GLY A 154 1.87 -12.67 15.85
C GLY A 154 1.39 -11.52 14.94
N SER A 155 2.05 -10.38 15.01
CA SER A 155 1.88 -9.28 14.05
C SER A 155 3.20 -8.64 13.64
N ALA A 156 3.20 -7.88 12.56
CA ALA A 156 4.36 -7.09 12.12
C ALA A 156 4.66 -5.86 13.01
N GLY A 157 3.99 -5.78 14.15
CA GLY A 157 4.10 -4.72 15.15
C GLY A 157 2.74 -4.11 15.50
N ALA A 158 2.68 -3.44 16.65
CA ALA A 158 1.48 -2.76 17.09
C ALA A 158 1.05 -1.69 16.06
N GLY A 159 -0.26 -1.61 15.77
CA GLY A 159 -0.83 -0.71 14.77
C GLY A 159 -0.60 -1.10 13.30
N SER A 160 0.11 -2.21 13.02
CA SER A 160 0.25 -2.73 11.65
C SER A 160 -1.07 -3.32 11.13
N LEU A 161 -1.20 -3.45 9.80
CA LEU A 161 -2.37 -4.11 9.20
C LEU A 161 -2.60 -5.51 9.77
N THR A 162 -1.54 -6.29 9.97
CA THR A 162 -1.62 -7.66 10.53
C THR A 162 -2.16 -7.67 11.95
N HIS A 163 -1.84 -6.66 12.77
CA HIS A 163 -2.42 -6.47 14.09
C HIS A 163 -3.90 -6.08 13.99
N LEU A 164 -4.21 -5.03 13.24
CA LEU A 164 -5.58 -4.51 13.11
C LEU A 164 -6.53 -5.55 12.50
N THR A 165 -6.07 -6.34 11.53
CA THR A 165 -6.87 -7.42 10.95
C THR A 165 -7.22 -8.49 11.98
N MET A 166 -6.28 -8.85 12.85
CA MET A 166 -6.57 -9.81 13.92
C MET A 166 -7.49 -9.20 14.98
N GLU A 167 -7.34 -7.93 15.32
CA GLU A 167 -8.24 -7.25 16.24
C GLU A 167 -9.67 -7.12 15.68
N LEU A 168 -9.81 -6.91 14.36
CA LEU A 168 -11.10 -6.99 13.69
C LEU A 168 -11.70 -8.39 13.81
N PHE A 169 -10.91 -9.44 13.56
CA PHE A 169 -11.35 -10.83 13.73
C PHE A 169 -11.80 -11.12 15.18
N LYS A 170 -11.06 -10.66 16.16
CA LYS A 170 -11.42 -10.79 17.58
C LYS A 170 -12.71 -10.06 17.92
N GLN A 171 -12.94 -8.89 17.33
CA GLN A 171 -14.17 -8.12 17.50
C GLN A 171 -15.38 -8.87 16.95
N GLU A 172 -15.28 -9.39 15.73
CA GLU A 172 -16.36 -10.08 15.03
C GLU A 172 -16.70 -11.45 15.66
N THR A 173 -15.72 -12.13 16.25
CA THR A 173 -15.88 -13.50 16.75
C THR A 173 -16.05 -13.59 18.27
N GLY A 174 -15.70 -12.53 19.00
CA GLY A 174 -15.56 -12.55 20.45
C GLY A 174 -14.43 -13.48 20.94
N ALA A 175 -13.54 -13.93 20.07
CA ALA A 175 -12.40 -14.77 20.42
C ALA A 175 -11.31 -13.95 21.12
N PHE A 176 -10.78 -14.43 22.23
CA PHE A 176 -9.69 -13.78 22.95
C PHE A 176 -8.36 -14.47 22.62
N MET A 177 -7.40 -13.70 22.10
CA MET A 177 -6.03 -14.14 21.84
C MET A 177 -5.04 -13.08 22.31
N LEU A 178 -3.88 -13.53 22.82
CA LEU A 178 -2.81 -12.64 23.25
C LEU A 178 -2.03 -12.10 22.03
N HIS A 179 -1.84 -10.79 21.95
CA HIS A 179 -1.05 -10.15 20.91
C HIS A 179 0.45 -10.20 21.23
N ILE A 180 1.25 -10.71 20.29
CA ILE A 180 2.71 -10.69 20.31
C ILE A 180 3.20 -9.81 19.15
N PRO A 181 3.63 -8.56 19.39
CA PRO A 181 4.15 -7.67 18.37
C PRO A 181 5.61 -7.98 18.05
N TYR A 182 5.95 -8.04 16.75
CA TYR A 182 7.31 -8.22 16.25
C TYR A 182 7.80 -6.98 15.50
N ARG A 183 9.10 -6.89 15.27
CA ARG A 183 9.71 -5.84 14.43
C ARG A 183 9.67 -6.24 12.95
N GLY A 184 8.45 -6.38 12.39
CA GLY A 184 8.20 -6.76 11.01
C GLY A 184 7.62 -8.15 10.83
N ILE A 185 7.33 -8.50 9.55
CA ILE A 185 6.57 -9.72 9.22
C ILE A 185 7.40 -10.99 9.35
N ALA A 186 8.69 -10.96 9.00
CA ALA A 186 9.53 -12.16 8.95
C ALA A 186 9.74 -12.82 10.32
N PRO A 187 10.12 -12.12 11.42
CA PRO A 187 10.22 -12.74 12.73
C PRO A 187 8.87 -13.26 13.24
N ALA A 188 7.75 -12.59 12.95
CA ALA A 188 6.43 -13.07 13.33
C ALA A 188 6.06 -14.40 12.61
N ILE A 189 6.40 -14.53 11.33
CA ILE A 189 6.22 -15.77 10.57
C ILE A 189 7.10 -16.88 11.18
N ASN A 190 8.36 -16.61 11.48
CA ASN A 190 9.25 -17.62 12.06
C ASN A 190 8.72 -18.18 13.37
N ASP A 191 8.19 -17.34 14.25
CA ASP A 191 7.60 -17.76 15.50
C ASP A 191 6.26 -18.49 15.32
N LEU A 192 5.46 -18.13 14.32
CA LEU A 192 4.29 -18.92 13.93
C LEU A 192 4.71 -20.31 13.47
N LEU A 193 5.74 -20.43 12.61
CA LEU A 193 6.26 -21.71 12.13
C LEU A 193 6.86 -22.57 13.24
N GLY A 194 7.45 -21.92 14.25
CA GLY A 194 8.03 -22.57 15.45
C GLY A 194 6.99 -22.88 16.54
N GLY A 195 5.70 -22.57 16.33
CA GLY A 195 4.62 -22.81 17.30
C GLY A 195 4.60 -21.86 18.50
N GLN A 196 5.47 -20.83 18.53
CA GLN A 196 5.49 -19.83 19.59
C GLN A 196 4.21 -18.97 19.59
N THR A 197 3.65 -18.74 18.40
CA THR A 197 2.30 -18.20 18.23
C THR A 197 1.45 -19.17 17.43
N GLN A 198 0.12 -19.13 17.61
CA GLN A 198 -0.79 -20.09 16.99
C GLN A 198 -1.43 -19.57 15.71
N ALA A 199 -1.53 -18.25 15.56
CA ALA A 199 -2.22 -17.63 14.42
C ALA A 199 -1.57 -16.31 13.99
N MET A 200 -1.91 -15.89 12.78
CA MET A 200 -1.48 -14.62 12.21
C MET A 200 -2.38 -14.24 11.02
N PHE A 201 -2.42 -12.94 10.67
CA PHE A 201 -2.93 -12.47 9.38
C PHE A 201 -1.81 -11.89 8.51
N PRO A 202 -0.86 -12.69 8.00
CA PRO A 202 0.16 -12.20 7.09
C PRO A 202 -0.42 -11.81 5.73
N GLY A 203 0.25 -10.91 5.00
CA GLY A 203 -0.01 -10.74 3.57
C GLY A 203 0.24 -12.04 2.82
N LEU A 204 -0.58 -12.33 1.82
CA LEU A 204 -0.55 -13.62 1.12
C LEU A 204 0.81 -13.93 0.50
N ALA A 205 1.47 -12.96 -0.12
CA ALA A 205 2.81 -13.16 -0.70
C ALA A 205 3.81 -13.75 0.30
N ALA A 206 3.86 -13.18 1.51
CA ALA A 206 4.77 -13.65 2.56
C ALA A 206 4.41 -15.04 3.10
N ALA A 207 3.13 -15.41 3.07
CA ALA A 207 2.64 -16.70 3.57
C ALA A 207 2.78 -17.85 2.55
N LEU A 208 2.70 -17.56 1.25
CA LEU A 208 2.63 -18.58 0.18
C LEU A 208 3.70 -19.67 0.25
N PRO A 209 4.99 -19.40 0.42
CA PRO A 209 6.01 -20.44 0.51
C PRO A 209 5.75 -21.42 1.65
N HIS A 210 5.26 -20.93 2.77
CA HIS A 210 5.01 -21.70 3.98
C HIS A 210 3.68 -22.46 3.93
N LEU A 211 2.68 -21.92 3.23
CA LEU A 211 1.43 -22.61 2.93
C LEU A 211 1.68 -23.78 1.98
N ARG A 212 2.46 -23.56 0.91
CA ARG A 212 2.82 -24.62 -0.06
C ARG A 212 3.65 -25.75 0.55
N SER A 213 4.50 -25.43 1.52
CA SER A 213 5.30 -26.42 2.25
C SER A 213 4.53 -27.14 3.37
N GLY A 214 3.27 -26.75 3.63
CA GLY A 214 2.44 -27.32 4.69
C GLY A 214 2.84 -26.92 6.12
N ARG A 215 3.79 -26.00 6.29
CA ARG A 215 4.22 -25.51 7.62
C ARG A 215 3.24 -24.54 8.26
N MET A 216 2.36 -23.95 7.46
CA MET A 216 1.19 -23.17 7.86
C MET A 216 -0.06 -23.75 7.19
N ARG A 217 -1.21 -23.48 7.78
CA ARG A 217 -2.53 -23.75 7.18
C ARG A 217 -3.28 -22.45 7.00
N ALA A 218 -3.76 -22.18 5.76
CA ALA A 218 -4.68 -21.10 5.46
C ALA A 218 -6.11 -21.52 5.82
N LEU A 219 -6.83 -20.67 6.53
CA LEU A 219 -8.23 -20.90 6.91
C LEU A 219 -9.20 -20.02 6.12
N ALA A 220 -8.82 -18.78 5.82
CA ALA A 220 -9.58 -17.85 4.98
C ALA A 220 -8.68 -16.72 4.47
N VAL A 221 -9.11 -16.02 3.40
CA VAL A 221 -8.50 -14.79 2.90
C VAL A 221 -9.41 -13.59 3.13
N THR A 222 -8.83 -12.38 3.24
CA THR A 222 -9.57 -11.16 3.59
C THR A 222 -10.15 -10.41 2.39
N GLY A 223 -9.83 -10.83 1.16
CA GLY A 223 -10.34 -10.17 -0.04
C GLY A 223 -11.82 -10.52 -0.31
N LYS A 224 -12.48 -9.72 -1.16
CA LYS A 224 -13.86 -9.96 -1.61
C LYS A 224 -13.99 -11.22 -2.48
N GLN A 225 -12.90 -11.65 -3.08
CA GLN A 225 -12.82 -12.84 -3.92
C GLN A 225 -11.69 -13.74 -3.43
N ARG A 226 -11.79 -15.04 -3.71
CA ARG A 226 -10.70 -15.97 -3.44
C ARG A 226 -9.47 -15.60 -4.24
N SER A 227 -8.30 -15.78 -3.65
CA SER A 227 -7.06 -15.56 -4.39
C SER A 227 -6.85 -16.65 -5.45
N ALA A 228 -6.38 -16.26 -6.62
CA ALA A 228 -5.97 -17.20 -7.67
C ALA A 228 -4.85 -18.15 -7.20
N GLN A 229 -4.07 -17.75 -6.20
CA GLN A 229 -3.02 -18.54 -5.57
C GLN A 229 -3.54 -19.57 -4.54
N LEU A 230 -4.78 -19.38 -4.04
CA LEU A 230 -5.41 -20.20 -2.99
C LEU A 230 -6.91 -20.43 -3.30
N LYS A 231 -7.19 -21.06 -4.44
CA LYS A 231 -8.56 -21.23 -4.96
C LYS A 231 -9.50 -21.99 -4.02
N ASP A 232 -8.95 -22.89 -3.21
CA ASP A 232 -9.73 -23.71 -2.27
C ASP A 232 -9.95 -23.04 -0.89
N VAL A 233 -9.28 -21.91 -0.64
CA VAL A 233 -9.41 -21.17 0.61
C VAL A 233 -10.52 -20.12 0.47
N PRO A 234 -11.59 -20.18 1.32
CA PRO A 234 -12.70 -19.25 1.22
C PRO A 234 -12.30 -17.83 1.63
N THR A 235 -13.09 -16.86 1.20
CA THR A 235 -12.99 -15.51 1.77
C THR A 235 -13.67 -15.45 3.14
N MET A 236 -13.29 -14.44 3.95
CA MET A 236 -13.99 -14.16 5.21
C MET A 236 -15.48 -13.86 4.96
N GLU A 237 -15.80 -13.19 3.85
CA GLU A 237 -17.18 -12.85 3.48
C GLU A 237 -18.00 -14.09 3.11
N GLU A 238 -17.45 -15.05 2.33
CA GLU A 238 -18.09 -16.32 2.00
C GLU A 238 -18.50 -17.14 3.22
N ILE A 239 -17.73 -17.03 4.30
CA ILE A 239 -18.00 -17.76 5.55
C ILE A 239 -18.77 -16.95 6.61
N GLY A 240 -19.36 -15.81 6.18
CA GLY A 240 -20.35 -15.07 6.97
C GLY A 240 -19.85 -13.81 7.65
N PHE A 241 -18.58 -13.43 7.53
CA PHE A 241 -18.03 -12.17 8.07
C PHE A 241 -18.19 -11.06 7.02
N LYS A 242 -19.39 -10.51 6.91
CA LYS A 242 -19.73 -9.48 5.91
C LYS A 242 -18.88 -8.22 6.11
N GLY A 243 -18.31 -7.72 5.01
CA GLY A 243 -17.49 -6.51 5.03
C GLY A 243 -16.12 -6.69 5.70
N PHE A 244 -15.70 -7.92 5.96
CA PHE A 244 -14.36 -8.20 6.47
C PHE A 244 -13.34 -8.02 5.36
N ASP A 245 -12.95 -6.78 5.12
CA ASP A 245 -12.00 -6.39 4.08
C ASP A 245 -10.74 -5.83 4.73
N ALA A 246 -9.59 -6.45 4.51
CA ALA A 246 -8.29 -6.05 5.04
C ALA A 246 -7.20 -6.37 4.02
N MET A 247 -7.05 -5.47 3.05
CA MET A 247 -6.13 -5.65 1.93
C MET A 247 -4.82 -4.91 2.18
N GLN A 248 -3.72 -5.56 1.82
CA GLN A 248 -2.45 -4.89 1.64
C GLN A 248 -2.47 -4.22 0.27
N TRP A 249 -2.76 -2.93 0.21
CA TRP A 249 -2.88 -2.20 -1.04
C TRP A 249 -1.70 -1.25 -1.28
N TYR A 250 -1.47 -0.91 -2.54
CA TYR A 250 -0.43 -0.04 -3.06
C TYR A 250 -1.03 0.93 -4.08
N GLY A 251 -0.61 2.19 -4.03
CA GLY A 251 -1.04 3.20 -4.97
C GLY A 251 0.02 4.28 -5.14
N SER A 252 -0.22 5.22 -6.02
CA SER A 252 0.67 6.35 -6.29
C SER A 252 0.03 7.65 -5.81
N VAL A 253 0.81 8.46 -5.10
CA VAL A 253 0.41 9.80 -4.65
C VAL A 253 1.52 10.80 -4.98
N GLY A 254 1.15 12.07 -5.08
CA GLY A 254 2.10 13.18 -5.14
C GLY A 254 1.85 14.19 -4.01
N PRO A 255 2.63 15.27 -3.88
CA PRO A 255 2.35 16.35 -2.95
C PRO A 255 1.01 17.00 -3.26
N ALA A 256 0.38 17.63 -2.27
CA ALA A 256 -0.87 18.35 -2.46
C ALA A 256 -0.75 19.44 -3.54
N GLY A 257 -1.80 19.62 -4.33
CA GLY A 257 -1.87 20.69 -5.33
C GLY A 257 -1.21 20.38 -6.66
N LEU A 258 -0.99 19.11 -7.02
CA LEU A 258 -0.55 18.75 -8.38
C LEU A 258 -1.55 19.29 -9.42
N PRO A 259 -1.08 19.87 -10.54
CA PRO A 259 -1.93 20.30 -11.66
C PRO A 259 -2.78 19.13 -12.20
N ALA A 260 -4.03 19.41 -12.52
CA ALA A 260 -5.01 18.39 -12.92
C ALA A 260 -4.60 17.64 -14.21
N ASP A 261 -3.97 18.31 -15.15
CA ASP A 261 -3.45 17.74 -16.40
C ASP A 261 -2.29 16.76 -16.14
N ILE A 262 -1.41 17.07 -15.17
CA ILE A 262 -0.34 16.18 -14.71
C ILE A 262 -0.94 14.94 -14.04
N VAL A 263 -1.92 15.12 -13.16
CA VAL A 263 -2.60 14.00 -12.48
C VAL A 263 -3.28 13.10 -13.50
N ALA A 264 -4.03 13.66 -14.45
CA ALA A 264 -4.71 12.90 -15.50
C ALA A 264 -3.70 12.08 -16.32
N ARG A 265 -2.61 12.71 -16.80
CA ARG A 265 -1.58 12.03 -17.57
C ARG A 265 -0.89 10.91 -16.79
N LEU A 266 -0.59 11.14 -15.51
CA LEU A 266 0.00 10.12 -14.61
C LEU A 266 -0.97 8.96 -14.39
N ASN A 267 -2.23 9.22 -14.10
CA ASN A 267 -3.24 8.17 -13.91
C ASN A 267 -3.46 7.36 -15.18
N GLU A 268 -3.70 8.00 -16.32
CA GLU A 268 -3.92 7.33 -17.61
C GLU A 268 -2.77 6.38 -17.95
N THR A 269 -1.54 6.85 -17.80
CA THR A 269 -0.36 6.03 -18.07
C THR A 269 -0.17 4.92 -17.04
N GLN A 270 -0.45 5.16 -15.75
CA GLN A 270 -0.44 4.11 -14.73
C GLN A 270 -1.47 3.02 -15.05
N VAL A 271 -2.69 3.40 -15.42
CA VAL A 271 -3.75 2.44 -15.81
C VAL A 271 -3.33 1.63 -17.05
N ALA A 272 -2.70 2.26 -18.03
CA ALA A 272 -2.17 1.57 -19.21
C ALA A 272 -1.07 0.54 -18.83
N VAL A 273 -0.16 0.92 -17.92
CA VAL A 273 0.86 0.02 -17.38
C VAL A 273 0.23 -1.19 -16.68
N LEU A 274 -0.79 -0.96 -15.85
CA LEU A 274 -1.45 -2.03 -15.07
C LEU A 274 -2.23 -3.02 -15.95
N LYS A 275 -2.61 -2.63 -17.16
CA LYS A 275 -3.29 -3.52 -18.13
C LYS A 275 -2.31 -4.38 -18.94
N ALA A 276 -1.00 -4.16 -18.83
CA ALA A 276 -0.01 -4.93 -19.58
C ALA A 276 0.11 -6.36 -19.00
N PRO A 277 -0.05 -7.42 -19.81
CA PRO A 277 -0.06 -8.80 -19.33
C PRO A 277 1.21 -9.22 -18.58
N ASP A 278 2.37 -8.76 -19.06
CA ASP A 278 3.67 -9.06 -18.46
C ASP A 278 3.87 -8.40 -17.09
N LEU A 279 3.18 -7.27 -16.82
CA LEU A 279 3.12 -6.69 -15.50
C LEU A 279 2.22 -7.49 -14.58
N ALA A 280 1.05 -7.90 -15.05
CA ALA A 280 0.11 -8.70 -14.26
C ALA A 280 0.78 -9.98 -13.77
N GLU A 281 1.58 -10.66 -14.61
CA GLU A 281 2.37 -11.84 -14.21
C GLU A 281 3.37 -11.52 -13.09
N LYS A 282 4.12 -10.42 -13.21
CA LYS A 282 5.08 -9.99 -12.17
C LYS A 282 4.41 -9.61 -10.87
N LEU A 283 3.28 -8.92 -10.91
CA LEU A 283 2.51 -8.59 -9.71
C LEU A 283 1.89 -9.84 -9.07
N SER A 284 1.45 -10.80 -9.90
CA SER A 284 0.93 -12.08 -9.43
C SER A 284 1.96 -12.90 -8.65
N ALA A 285 3.26 -12.78 -8.96
CA ALA A 285 4.31 -13.43 -8.18
C ALA A 285 4.32 -12.95 -6.71
N GLU A 286 3.94 -11.68 -6.48
CA GLU A 286 3.72 -11.10 -5.14
C GLU A 286 2.27 -11.22 -4.66
N ALA A 287 1.48 -12.09 -5.31
CA ALA A 287 0.05 -12.24 -5.07
C ALA A 287 -0.73 -10.90 -5.10
N VAL A 288 -0.24 -9.92 -5.84
CA VAL A 288 -0.88 -8.62 -6.04
C VAL A 288 -1.74 -8.68 -7.30
N GLU A 289 -3.01 -8.37 -7.14
CA GLU A 289 -3.94 -8.20 -8.26
C GLU A 289 -3.98 -6.72 -8.64
N PRO A 290 -3.77 -6.36 -9.93
CA PRO A 290 -3.95 -5.00 -10.41
C PRO A 290 -5.36 -4.49 -10.11
N TRP A 291 -5.44 -3.29 -9.53
CA TRP A 291 -6.74 -2.69 -9.19
C TRP A 291 -6.75 -1.20 -9.55
N PRO A 292 -6.79 -0.87 -10.85
CA PRO A 292 -6.75 0.52 -11.29
C PRO A 292 -7.98 1.31 -10.81
N MET A 293 -7.74 2.51 -10.30
CA MET A 293 -8.76 3.47 -9.88
C MET A 293 -8.48 4.84 -10.48
N THR A 294 -9.52 5.66 -10.65
CA THR A 294 -9.35 7.09 -10.92
C THR A 294 -8.77 7.79 -9.68
N PRO A 295 -8.18 8.99 -9.83
CA PRO A 295 -7.67 9.76 -8.69
C PRO A 295 -8.73 9.99 -7.61
N GLU A 296 -9.96 10.29 -8.01
CA GLU A 296 -11.10 10.52 -7.10
C GLU A 296 -11.48 9.25 -6.35
N GLN A 297 -11.60 8.12 -7.07
CA GLN A 297 -11.90 6.83 -6.46
C GLN A 297 -10.83 6.42 -5.44
N PHE A 298 -9.55 6.64 -5.80
CA PHE A 298 -8.45 6.31 -4.92
C PHE A 298 -8.41 7.22 -3.67
N GLY A 299 -8.69 8.52 -3.84
CA GLY A 299 -8.82 9.45 -2.71
C GLY A 299 -9.95 9.07 -1.76
N GLN A 300 -11.12 8.68 -2.30
CA GLN A 300 -12.24 8.17 -1.50
C GLN A 300 -11.89 6.87 -0.77
N TYR A 301 -11.17 5.97 -1.44
CA TYR A 301 -10.70 4.73 -0.84
C TYR A 301 -9.74 4.99 0.34
N ILE A 302 -8.76 5.87 0.20
CA ILE A 302 -7.85 6.28 1.29
C ILE A 302 -8.65 6.83 2.47
N GLY A 303 -9.61 7.72 2.22
CA GLY A 303 -10.46 8.30 3.27
C GLY A 303 -11.26 7.23 4.03
N ALA A 304 -11.86 6.28 3.32
CA ALA A 304 -12.60 5.17 3.90
C ALA A 304 -11.69 4.23 4.73
N GLU A 305 -10.48 3.95 4.24
CA GLU A 305 -9.49 3.15 4.97
C GLU A 305 -9.09 3.79 6.30
N ILE A 306 -8.74 5.07 6.29
CA ILE A 306 -8.39 5.80 7.51
C ILE A 306 -9.56 5.80 8.51
N ALA A 307 -10.75 6.10 8.05
CA ALA A 307 -11.94 6.14 8.89
C ALA A 307 -12.23 4.77 9.54
N ARG A 308 -12.17 3.70 8.76
CA ARG A 308 -12.40 2.33 9.23
C ARG A 308 -11.38 1.90 10.28
N TRP A 309 -10.09 2.07 9.98
CA TRP A 309 -9.03 1.67 10.92
C TRP A 309 -9.01 2.55 12.17
N THR A 310 -9.36 3.83 12.06
CA THR A 310 -9.52 4.73 13.22
C THR A 310 -10.66 4.27 14.13
N ALA A 311 -11.80 3.90 13.56
CA ALA A 311 -12.94 3.37 14.33
C ALA A 311 -12.55 2.09 15.09
N LEU A 312 -11.89 1.14 14.41
CA LEU A 312 -11.41 -0.10 15.03
C LEU A 312 -10.37 0.19 16.12
N ALA A 313 -9.38 1.02 15.84
CA ALA A 313 -8.33 1.37 16.78
C ALA A 313 -8.91 1.99 18.05
N LYS A 314 -9.91 2.87 17.91
CA LYS A 314 -10.64 3.46 19.04
C LYS A 314 -11.41 2.40 19.83
N ALA A 315 -12.16 1.53 19.15
CA ALA A 315 -12.98 0.48 19.79
C ALA A 315 -12.11 -0.55 20.56
N ARG A 316 -10.89 -0.79 20.09
CA ARG A 316 -9.95 -1.76 20.66
C ARG A 316 -8.85 -1.14 21.52
N ASN A 317 -8.93 0.18 21.80
CA ASN A 317 -7.91 0.94 22.54
C ASN A 317 -6.49 0.76 21.96
N ILE A 318 -6.37 0.72 20.62
CA ILE A 318 -5.10 0.61 19.91
C ILE A 318 -4.64 2.03 19.58
N ARG A 319 -4.11 2.75 20.54
CA ARG A 319 -3.40 4.00 20.32
C ARG A 319 -1.93 3.84 20.68
N LEU A 320 -1.08 4.26 19.75
CA LEU A 320 0.38 4.28 19.93
C LEU A 320 0.78 5.75 20.05
N ASP A 321 0.32 6.38 21.14
CA ASP A 321 0.72 7.75 21.47
C ASP A 321 2.15 7.70 22.02
N GLU A 322 3.14 7.84 21.13
CA GLU A 322 4.52 8.20 21.44
C GLU A 322 5.01 9.25 20.45
#